data_d05aab4b0b02bf000379bf41f0eb572a
#
_entry.id   d05aab4b0b02bf000379bf41f0eb572a
#
_cell.length_a   1.000
_cell.length_b   1.000
_cell.length_c   1.000
_cell.angle_alpha   90.00
_cell.angle_beta   90.00
_cell.angle_gamma   90.00
#
_symmetry.space_group_name_H-M   'P 1'
#
loop_
_entity.id
_entity.type
_entity.pdbx_description
1 polymer ?
#
loop_
_entity_poly.entity_id
_entity_poly.type
_entity_poly.pdbx_seq_one_letter_code
_entity_poly.pdbx_strand_id
1 'polypeptide(L)'
;MDEQALRKEAHDLDVTLWVGKGGIESVIDELSDQLAEDDLVKAKFLRAARGEGTTEEVAADLAEATGADLIETRGHTAVYHR
;
A
#
# COMPACT_ATOMS: atom_id res chain seq x y z
N MET A 1 -13.04 -12.76 -5.55
CA MET A 1 -13.55 -11.39 -5.80
C MET A 1 -12.94 -10.89 -7.10
N ASP A 2 -13.75 -10.23 -7.93
CA ASP A 2 -13.27 -9.76 -9.21
C ASP A 2 -12.42 -8.47 -9.04
N GLU A 3 -11.45 -8.31 -9.91
CA GLU A 3 -10.50 -7.20 -9.85
C GLU A 3 -11.16 -5.84 -9.94
N GLN A 4 -12.23 -5.71 -10.73
CA GLN A 4 -12.95 -4.46 -10.86
C GLN A 4 -13.67 -4.09 -9.55
N ALA A 5 -14.22 -5.07 -8.85
CA ALA A 5 -14.86 -4.86 -7.57
C ALA A 5 -13.86 -4.39 -6.52
N LEU A 6 -12.65 -4.96 -6.52
CA LEU A 6 -11.57 -4.55 -5.62
C LEU A 6 -11.12 -3.13 -5.90
N ARG A 7 -10.99 -2.74 -7.16
CA ARG A 7 -10.59 -1.39 -7.54
C ARG A 7 -11.65 -0.36 -7.17
N LYS A 8 -12.92 -0.72 -7.29
CA LYS A 8 -14.02 0.17 -6.91
C LYS A 8 -14.00 0.43 -5.41
N GLU A 9 -13.83 -0.61 -4.61
CA GLU A 9 -13.69 -0.48 -3.16
C GLU A 9 -12.48 0.35 -2.79
N ALA A 10 -11.37 0.17 -3.53
CA ALA A 10 -10.13 0.89 -3.28
C ALA A 10 -10.28 2.40 -3.40
N HIS A 11 -11.13 2.87 -4.30
CA HIS A 11 -11.37 4.31 -4.49
C HIS A 11 -12.05 4.96 -3.29
N ASP A 12 -12.85 4.21 -2.55
CA ASP A 12 -13.59 4.70 -1.40
C ASP A 12 -12.87 4.48 -0.06
N LEU A 13 -11.70 3.82 -0.10
CA LEU A 13 -10.94 3.54 1.11
C LEU A 13 -10.22 4.77 1.64
N ASP A 14 -10.24 4.90 2.96
CA ASP A 14 -9.41 5.89 3.64
C ASP A 14 -7.99 5.35 3.81
N VAL A 15 -7.02 6.25 3.85
CA VAL A 15 -5.64 5.89 4.14
C VAL A 15 -5.54 5.48 5.61
N THR A 16 -5.01 4.29 5.86
CA THR A 16 -4.80 3.76 7.21
C THR A 16 -3.33 3.45 7.51
N LEU A 17 -2.46 3.64 6.53
CA LEU A 17 -1.03 3.37 6.67
C LEU A 17 -0.25 4.51 6.01
N TRP A 18 0.69 5.10 6.75
CA TRP A 18 1.54 6.16 6.21
C TRP A 18 2.98 5.68 6.23
N VAL A 19 3.64 5.79 5.07
CA VAL A 19 5.04 5.40 4.92
C VAL A 19 5.88 6.68 4.86
N GLY A 20 6.71 6.86 5.86
CA GLY A 20 7.49 8.09 6.01
C GLY A 20 8.99 7.85 5.95
N LYS A 21 9.74 8.61 6.76
CA LYS A 21 11.20 8.62 6.77
C LYS A 21 11.86 7.25 6.99
N GLY A 22 11.19 6.34 7.71
CA GLY A 22 11.70 4.99 7.94
C GLY A 22 11.62 4.09 6.71
N GLY A 23 10.97 4.55 5.64
CA GLY A 23 10.81 3.78 4.42
C GLY A 23 9.85 2.61 4.58
N ILE A 24 9.79 1.75 3.57
CA ILE A 24 8.88 0.60 3.58
C ILE A 24 9.20 -0.39 4.70
N GLU A 25 10.48 -0.53 5.06
CA GLU A 25 10.90 -1.47 6.09
C GLU A 25 10.22 -1.21 7.44
N SER A 26 9.92 0.05 7.73
CA SER A 26 9.28 0.43 8.99
C SER A 26 7.81 0.03 9.07
N VAL A 27 7.18 -0.30 7.94
CA VAL A 27 5.74 -0.57 7.87
C VAL A 27 5.40 -1.98 7.37
N ILE A 28 6.40 -2.84 7.16
CA ILE A 28 6.16 -4.20 6.67
C ILE A 28 5.23 -4.96 7.62
N ASP A 29 5.54 -4.95 8.91
CA ASP A 29 4.73 -5.64 9.91
C ASP A 29 3.36 -4.99 10.07
N GLU A 30 3.30 -3.68 10.05
CA GLU A 30 2.04 -2.93 10.14
C GLU A 30 1.11 -3.26 8.98
N LEU A 31 1.62 -3.30 7.76
CA LEU A 31 0.79 -3.67 6.61
C LEU A 31 0.29 -5.10 6.73
N SER A 32 1.17 -6.02 7.14
CA SER A 32 0.79 -7.42 7.33
C SER A 32 -0.30 -7.55 8.39
N ASP A 33 -0.16 -6.82 9.50
CA ASP A 33 -1.14 -6.84 10.58
C ASP A 33 -2.49 -6.28 10.12
N GLN A 34 -2.49 -5.18 9.38
CA GLN A 34 -3.73 -4.60 8.85
C GLN A 34 -4.42 -5.54 7.86
N LEU A 35 -3.66 -6.20 7.00
CA LEU A 35 -4.21 -7.14 6.02
C LEU A 35 -4.69 -8.45 6.66
N ALA A 36 -4.27 -8.74 7.87
CA ALA A 36 -4.80 -9.88 8.62
C ALA A 36 -6.24 -9.63 9.07
N GLU A 37 -6.63 -8.37 9.24
CA GLU A 37 -7.96 -7.97 9.71
C GLU A 37 -8.84 -7.40 8.61
N ASP A 38 -8.23 -6.73 7.62
CA ASP A 38 -8.94 -6.03 6.55
C ASP A 38 -8.61 -6.62 5.19
N ASP A 39 -9.60 -6.70 4.31
CA ASP A 39 -9.40 -7.21 2.94
C ASP A 39 -8.53 -6.25 2.11
N LEU A 40 -8.67 -4.97 2.34
CA LEU A 40 -7.93 -3.94 1.62
C LEU A 40 -7.32 -2.94 2.59
N VAL A 41 -6.11 -2.51 2.27
CA VAL A 41 -5.39 -1.48 3.03
C VAL A 41 -4.87 -0.42 2.06
N LYS A 42 -5.13 0.84 2.36
CA LYS A 42 -4.62 1.96 1.56
C LYS A 42 -3.46 2.63 2.28
N ALA A 43 -2.32 2.67 1.62
CA ALA A 43 -1.11 3.28 2.16
C ALA A 43 -0.79 4.58 1.40
N LYS A 44 -0.32 5.59 2.13
CA LYS A 44 0.17 6.82 1.53
C LYS A 44 1.68 6.90 1.71
N PHE A 45 2.39 7.13 0.61
CA PHE A 45 3.85 7.24 0.61
C PHE A 45 4.25 8.71 0.65
N LEU A 46 4.77 9.13 1.80
CA LEU A 46 5.24 10.48 1.98
C LEU A 46 6.55 10.69 1.22
N ARG A 47 6.88 11.93 0.96
CA ARG A 47 8.07 12.28 0.18
C ARG A 47 9.34 11.61 0.71
N ALA A 48 9.52 11.58 2.02
CA ALA A 48 10.68 10.97 2.66
C ALA A 48 10.80 9.46 2.40
N ALA A 49 9.67 8.77 2.19
CA ALA A 49 9.65 7.35 1.91
C ALA A 49 10.02 7.04 0.46
N ARG A 50 9.67 7.94 -0.45
CA ARG A 50 9.92 7.73 -1.88
C ARG A 50 11.36 8.00 -2.30
N GLY A 51 12.05 8.90 -1.58
CA GLY A 51 13.40 9.29 -1.95
C GLY A 51 13.45 9.79 -3.39
N GLU A 52 14.30 9.20 -4.21
CA GLU A 52 14.42 9.51 -5.64
C GLU A 52 13.54 8.60 -6.51
N GLY A 53 12.87 7.63 -5.90
CA GLY A 53 12.03 6.68 -6.63
C GLY A 53 10.61 7.19 -6.85
N THR A 54 9.82 6.41 -7.58
CA THR A 54 8.42 6.71 -7.83
C THR A 54 7.54 5.99 -6.80
N THR A 55 6.30 6.46 -6.66
CA THR A 55 5.33 5.79 -5.81
C THR A 55 5.12 4.34 -6.25
N GLU A 56 5.05 4.11 -7.57
CA GLU A 56 4.85 2.77 -8.13
C GLU A 56 5.98 1.81 -7.74
N GLU A 57 7.22 2.27 -7.78
CA GLU A 57 8.39 1.45 -7.41
C GLU A 57 8.36 1.08 -5.93
N VAL A 58 8.15 2.06 -5.07
CA VAL A 58 8.13 1.85 -3.63
C VAL A 58 6.94 0.98 -3.22
N ALA A 59 5.79 1.21 -3.85
CA ALA A 59 4.59 0.41 -3.60
C ALA A 59 4.79 -1.05 -3.99
N ALA A 60 5.44 -1.31 -5.14
CA ALA A 60 5.75 -2.66 -5.59
C ALA A 60 6.73 -3.36 -4.65
N ASP A 61 7.74 -2.63 -4.18
CA ASP A 61 8.71 -3.16 -3.21
C ASP A 61 8.03 -3.57 -1.91
N LEU A 62 7.08 -2.78 -1.44
CA LEU A 62 6.34 -3.10 -0.22
C LEU A 62 5.45 -4.32 -0.43
N ALA A 63 4.80 -4.43 -1.59
CA ALA A 63 3.99 -5.61 -1.92
C ALA A 63 4.85 -6.87 -1.90
N GLU A 64 6.02 -6.82 -2.52
CA GLU A 64 6.95 -7.96 -2.56
C GLU A 64 7.43 -8.34 -1.16
N ALA A 65 7.76 -7.36 -0.33
CA ALA A 65 8.25 -7.59 1.02
C ALA A 65 7.21 -8.24 1.94
N THR A 66 5.93 -7.98 1.70
CA THR A 66 4.83 -8.48 2.54
C THR A 66 4.10 -9.68 1.94
N GLY A 67 4.33 -9.98 0.67
CA GLY A 67 3.58 -10.99 -0.05
C GLY A 67 2.17 -10.57 -0.40
N ALA A 68 1.85 -9.28 -0.25
CA ALA A 68 0.55 -8.73 -0.59
C ALA A 68 0.43 -8.45 -2.09
N ASP A 69 -0.81 -8.41 -2.59
CA ASP A 69 -1.08 -8.01 -3.97
C ASP A 69 -1.26 -6.50 -4.04
N LEU A 70 -0.57 -5.87 -4.95
CA LEU A 70 -0.74 -4.44 -5.23
C LEU A 70 -1.90 -4.28 -6.21
N ILE A 71 -2.99 -3.68 -5.75
CA ILE A 71 -4.20 -3.54 -6.55
C ILE A 71 -4.11 -2.32 -7.48
N GLU A 72 -3.73 -1.17 -6.93
CA GLU A 72 -3.52 0.03 -7.74
C GLU A 72 -2.63 1.03 -7.03
N THR A 73 -2.06 1.94 -7.81
CA THR A 73 -1.41 3.14 -7.29
C THR A 73 -2.12 4.34 -7.87
N ARG A 74 -2.27 5.39 -7.06
CA ARG A 74 -2.91 6.62 -7.50
C ARG A 74 -2.29 7.79 -6.74
N GLY A 75 -1.68 8.73 -7.48
CA GLY A 75 -0.94 9.81 -6.84
C GLY A 75 0.17 9.22 -5.96
N HIS A 76 0.13 9.50 -4.68
CA HIS A 76 1.11 8.99 -3.71
C HIS A 76 0.54 7.89 -2.82
N THR A 77 -0.54 7.24 -3.27
CA THR A 77 -1.18 6.17 -2.52
C THR A 77 -1.12 4.84 -3.27
N ALA A 78 -1.24 3.76 -2.53
CA ALA A 78 -1.33 2.42 -3.08
C ALA A 78 -2.33 1.61 -2.26
N VAL A 79 -3.01 0.69 -2.92
CA VAL A 79 -3.98 -0.19 -2.26
C VAL A 79 -3.49 -1.63 -2.36
N TYR A 80 -3.53 -2.31 -1.24
CA TYR A 80 -3.06 -3.68 -1.10
C TYR A 80 -4.19 -4.62 -0.72
N HIS A 81 -4.07 -5.84 -1.20
CA HIS A 81 -4.96 -6.96 -0.88
C HIS A 81 -4.10 -8.18 -0.55
N ARG A 82 -4.57 -8.98 0.33
CA ARG A 82 -3.84 -10.19 0.70
C ARG A 82 -4.36 -11.45 0.01
#